data_0a52469a48f054fbc12afdf92d4880aa
#
_entry.id   0a52469a48f054fbc12afdf92d4880aa
#
_cell.length_a   1.000
_cell.length_b   1.000
_cell.length_c   1.000
_cell.angle_alpha   90.00
_cell.angle_beta   90.00
_cell.angle_gamma   90.00
#
_symmetry.space_group_name_H-M   'P 1'
#
loop_
_entity.id
_entity.type
_entity.pdbx_description
1 polymer ?
#
loop_
_entity_poly.entity_id
_entity_poly.type
_entity_poly.pdbx_seq_one_letter_code
_entity_poly.pdbx_strand_id
1 'polypeptide(L)'
;MLAATSELVTESGSKYLVQLFKHFAHKIEVNYSDTHGECTFDFGTASLDADADRLKIAVTAPDEEKLDRAKSVVESHLLRFAFREDVDKLDWH
;
A
#
# COMPACT_ATOMS: atom_id res chain seq x y z
N MET A 1 15.38 2.42 11.60
CA MET A 1 14.31 2.10 10.64
C MET A 1 13.34 3.27 10.55
N LEU A 2 13.00 3.65 9.35
CA LEU A 2 12.07 4.75 9.09
C LEU A 2 10.70 4.17 8.70
N ALA A 3 9.65 4.94 8.97
CA ALA A 3 8.30 4.55 8.65
C ALA A 3 7.50 5.74 8.12
N ALA A 4 6.51 5.45 7.29
CA ALA A 4 5.58 6.45 6.81
C ALA A 4 4.21 5.83 6.70
N THR A 5 3.19 6.64 6.88
CA THR A 5 1.80 6.18 6.78
C THR A 5 1.00 7.08 5.85
N SER A 6 -0.03 6.52 5.27
CA SER A 6 -0.98 7.27 4.46
C SER A 6 -2.34 6.59 4.55
N GLU A 7 -3.34 7.20 3.95
CA GLU A 7 -4.65 6.56 3.84
C GLU A 7 -5.37 7.06 2.60
N LEU A 8 -6.24 6.20 2.08
CA LEU A 8 -7.13 6.52 0.98
C LEU A 8 -8.56 6.38 1.50
N VAL A 9 -9.30 7.47 1.49
CA VAL A 9 -10.70 7.46 1.91
C VAL A 9 -11.52 6.84 0.78
N THR A 10 -12.07 5.67 1.03
CA THR A 10 -12.81 4.92 0.03
C THR A 10 -13.64 3.82 0.69
N GLU A 11 -14.80 3.53 0.13
CA GLU A 11 -15.61 2.39 0.55
C GLU A 11 -15.12 1.09 -0.08
N SER A 12 -14.20 1.16 -1.03
CA SER A 12 -13.68 0.02 -1.77
C SER A 12 -12.28 -0.43 -1.32
N GLY A 13 -11.90 -0.11 -0.09
CA GLY A 13 -10.57 -0.41 0.42
C GLY A 13 -10.19 -1.89 0.33
N SER A 14 -11.11 -2.77 0.71
CA SER A 14 -10.89 -4.22 0.62
C SER A 14 -10.59 -4.66 -0.81
N LYS A 15 -11.36 -4.15 -1.77
CA LYS A 15 -11.18 -4.49 -3.18
C LYS A 15 -9.80 -4.07 -3.67
N TYR A 16 -9.39 -2.85 -3.36
CA TYR A 16 -8.09 -2.33 -3.78
C TYR A 16 -6.94 -3.08 -3.10
N LEU A 17 -7.08 -3.39 -1.82
CA LEU A 17 -6.09 -4.16 -1.08
C LEU A 17 -5.87 -5.52 -1.74
N VAL A 18 -6.94 -6.25 -2.02
CA VAL A 18 -6.87 -7.57 -2.64
C VAL A 18 -6.21 -7.47 -4.03
N GLN A 19 -6.63 -6.50 -4.84
CA GLN A 19 -6.04 -6.31 -6.16
C GLN A 19 -4.54 -6.02 -6.09
N LEU A 20 -4.14 -5.17 -5.15
CA LEU A 20 -2.74 -4.80 -4.98
C LEU A 20 -1.89 -6.01 -4.57
N PHE A 21 -2.35 -6.77 -3.59
CA PHE A 21 -1.58 -7.92 -3.11
C PHE A 21 -1.57 -9.07 -4.11
N LYS A 22 -2.62 -9.27 -4.88
CA LYS A 22 -2.60 -10.24 -5.98
C LYS A 22 -1.53 -9.87 -7.00
N HIS A 23 -1.40 -8.60 -7.30
CA HIS A 23 -0.38 -8.12 -8.22
C HIS A 23 1.03 -8.36 -7.65
N PHE A 24 1.26 -7.98 -6.40
CA PHE A 24 2.56 -8.17 -5.76
C PHE A 24 2.93 -9.64 -5.60
N ALA A 25 1.96 -10.53 -5.44
CA ALA A 25 2.22 -11.96 -5.27
C ALA A 25 2.94 -12.60 -6.46
N HIS A 26 2.93 -11.96 -7.62
CA HIS A 26 3.66 -12.44 -8.79
C HIS A 26 5.17 -12.27 -8.64
N LYS A 27 5.63 -11.41 -7.75
CA LYS A 27 7.06 -11.06 -7.64
C LYS A 27 7.65 -11.23 -6.25
N ILE A 28 6.82 -11.10 -5.22
CA ILE A 28 7.29 -11.15 -3.83
C ILE A 28 6.34 -11.97 -2.98
N GLU A 29 6.81 -12.33 -1.80
CA GLU A 29 6.01 -13.03 -0.83
C GLU A 29 5.03 -12.06 -0.19
N VAL A 30 3.75 -12.42 -0.17
CA VAL A 30 2.70 -11.62 0.42
C VAL A 30 1.84 -12.46 1.36
N ASN A 31 1.21 -11.80 2.32
CA ASN A 31 0.28 -12.43 3.23
C ASN A 31 -0.89 -11.47 3.39
N TYR A 32 -2.07 -11.87 2.94
CA TYR A 32 -3.23 -10.96 2.98
C TYR A 32 -4.56 -11.68 3.11
N SER A 33 -5.52 -10.92 3.62
CA SER A 33 -6.92 -11.30 3.67
C SER A 33 -7.74 -10.18 3.04
N ASP A 34 -9.05 -10.18 3.23
CA ASP A 34 -9.91 -9.11 2.69
C ASP A 34 -9.69 -7.77 3.38
N THR A 35 -9.20 -7.76 4.61
CA THR A 35 -9.10 -6.54 5.41
C THR A 35 -7.69 -6.16 5.82
N HIS A 36 -6.73 -7.06 5.67
CA HIS A 36 -5.35 -6.81 6.08
C HIS A 36 -4.39 -7.49 5.13
N GLY A 37 -3.27 -6.83 4.85
CA GLY A 37 -2.23 -7.44 4.04
C GLY A 37 -0.87 -6.87 4.41
N GLU A 38 0.17 -7.68 4.20
CA GLU A 38 1.54 -7.25 4.41
C GLU A 38 2.46 -7.95 3.44
N CYS A 39 3.53 -7.27 3.07
CA CYS A 39 4.53 -7.81 2.17
C CYS A 39 5.90 -7.22 2.47
N THR A 40 6.94 -7.91 2.00
CA THR A 40 8.31 -7.47 2.18
C THR A 40 8.98 -7.35 0.81
N PHE A 41 9.49 -6.17 0.54
CA PHE A 41 10.30 -5.88 -0.64
C PHE A 41 11.78 -5.93 -0.24
N ASP A 42 12.67 -5.94 -1.23
CA ASP A 42 14.11 -5.85 -0.98
C ASP A 42 14.49 -4.55 -0.27
N PHE A 43 13.70 -3.52 -0.46
CA PHE A 43 13.96 -2.16 0.04
C PHE A 43 13.10 -1.77 1.25
N GLY A 44 12.18 -2.61 1.68
CA GLY A 44 11.33 -2.27 2.83
C GLY A 44 10.10 -3.15 2.92
N THR A 45 9.16 -2.74 3.76
CA THR A 45 7.92 -3.47 3.98
C THR A 45 6.72 -2.58 3.76
N ALA A 46 5.57 -3.19 3.50
CA ALA A 46 4.30 -2.48 3.42
C ALA A 46 3.22 -3.29 4.12
N SER A 47 2.34 -2.60 4.83
CA SER A 47 1.14 -3.22 5.38
C SER A 47 -0.06 -2.33 5.09
N LEU A 48 -1.19 -2.95 4.81
CA LEU A 48 -2.43 -2.25 4.50
C LEU A 48 -3.56 -2.84 5.34
N ASP A 49 -4.46 -1.95 5.78
CA ASP A 49 -5.65 -2.33 6.52
C ASP A 49 -6.85 -1.61 5.90
N ALA A 50 -7.87 -2.38 5.54
CA ALA A 50 -9.09 -1.85 4.95
C ALA A 50 -10.24 -1.93 5.94
N ASP A 51 -10.99 -0.84 6.05
CA ASP A 51 -12.25 -0.83 6.79
C ASP A 51 -13.35 -0.27 5.88
N ALA A 52 -14.52 -0.02 6.43
CA ALA A 52 -15.68 0.41 5.64
C ALA A 52 -15.48 1.79 5.00
N ASP A 53 -14.60 2.63 5.56
CA ASP A 53 -14.47 4.03 5.18
C ASP A 53 -13.14 4.38 4.51
N ARG A 54 -12.11 3.57 4.70
CA ARG A 54 -10.78 3.91 4.23
C ARG A 54 -9.85 2.71 4.10
N LEU A 55 -8.78 2.91 3.37
CA LEU A 55 -7.66 1.98 3.27
C LEU A 55 -6.44 2.66 3.90
N LYS A 56 -5.93 2.08 4.97
CA LYS A 56 -4.75 2.60 5.68
C LYS A 56 -3.51 1.89 5.17
N ILE A 57 -2.43 2.66 5.04
CA ILE A 57 -1.18 2.17 4.45
C ILE A 57 -0.03 2.53 5.37
N ALA A 58 0.86 1.59 5.62
CA ALA A 58 2.09 1.84 6.37
C ALA A 58 3.26 1.19 5.62
N VAL A 59 4.36 1.93 5.48
CA VAL A 59 5.58 1.42 4.87
C VAL A 59 6.75 1.65 5.82
N THR A 60 7.73 0.76 5.78
CA THR A 60 8.97 0.91 6.54
C THR A 60 10.16 0.62 5.64
N ALA A 61 11.30 1.21 5.97
CA ALA A 61 12.55 0.97 5.26
C ALA A 61 13.72 1.35 6.14
N PRO A 62 14.95 0.85 5.85
CA PRO A 62 16.12 1.15 6.69
C PRO A 62 16.65 2.57 6.52
N ASP A 63 16.39 3.24 5.41
CA ASP A 63 16.87 4.60 5.15
C ASP A 63 15.86 5.39 4.32
N GLU A 64 16.11 6.68 4.14
CA GLU A 64 15.19 7.58 3.42
C GLU A 64 15.04 7.23 1.95
N GLU A 65 16.12 6.86 1.28
CA GLU A 65 16.08 6.51 -0.13
C GLU A 65 15.17 5.30 -0.37
N LYS A 66 15.35 4.29 0.45
CA LYS A 66 14.53 3.07 0.36
C LYS A 66 13.09 3.32 0.79
N LEU A 67 12.89 4.19 1.77
CA LEU A 67 11.54 4.57 2.20
C LEU A 67 10.79 5.27 1.06
N ASP A 68 11.45 6.21 0.37
CA ASP A 68 10.85 6.89 -0.77
C ASP A 68 10.49 5.90 -1.88
N ARG A 69 11.33 4.90 -2.10
CA ARG A 69 11.06 3.85 -3.07
C ARG A 69 9.84 3.01 -2.67
N ALA A 70 9.75 2.64 -1.39
CA ALA A 70 8.60 1.88 -0.88
C ALA A 70 7.30 2.66 -1.05
N LYS A 71 7.30 3.94 -0.68
CA LYS A 71 6.15 4.83 -0.89
C LYS A 71 5.74 4.86 -2.35
N SER A 72 6.70 5.09 -3.24
CA SER A 72 6.45 5.23 -4.68
C SER A 72 5.88 3.95 -5.28
N VAL A 73 6.42 2.80 -4.92
CA VAL A 73 5.94 1.51 -5.44
C VAL A 73 4.50 1.26 -5.01
N VAL A 74 4.22 1.44 -3.72
CA VAL A 74 2.86 1.23 -3.20
C VAL A 74 1.88 2.23 -3.81
N GLU A 75 2.25 3.50 -3.81
CA GLU A 75 1.39 4.57 -4.33
C GLU A 75 1.05 4.38 -5.80
N SER A 76 2.06 4.16 -6.63
CA SER A 76 1.85 4.05 -8.08
C SER A 76 0.98 2.84 -8.44
N HIS A 77 1.17 1.72 -7.77
CA HIS A 77 0.36 0.53 -8.03
C HIS A 77 -1.05 0.67 -7.48
N LEU A 78 -1.18 1.20 -6.27
CA LEU A 78 -2.50 1.41 -5.66
C LEU A 78 -3.35 2.37 -6.48
N LEU A 79 -2.79 3.50 -6.89
CA LEU A 79 -3.54 4.50 -7.65
C LEU A 79 -3.92 4.00 -9.05
N ARG A 80 -3.17 3.07 -9.60
CA ARG A 80 -3.56 2.42 -10.87
C ARG A 80 -4.87 1.65 -10.71
N PHE A 81 -5.05 0.96 -9.59
CA PHE A 81 -6.29 0.23 -9.31
C PHE A 81 -7.41 1.15 -8.84
N ALA A 82 -7.06 2.23 -8.16
CA ALA A 82 -8.01 3.16 -7.55
C ALA A 82 -8.30 4.37 -8.44
N PHE A 83 -8.22 4.23 -9.76
CA PHE A 83 -8.38 5.35 -10.68
C PHE A 83 -9.75 6.03 -10.58
N ARG A 84 -10.76 5.33 -10.10
CA ARG A 84 -12.11 5.88 -9.94
C ARG A 84 -12.27 6.78 -8.72
N GLU A 85 -11.28 6.77 -7.83
CA GLU A 85 -11.30 7.59 -6.62
C GLU A 85 -10.87 9.03 -6.88
N ASP A 86 -10.42 9.33 -8.10
CA ASP A 86 -9.98 10.67 -8.52
C ASP A 86 -8.85 11.21 -7.61
N VAL A 87 -7.91 10.36 -7.26
CA VAL A 87 -6.77 10.68 -6.41
C VAL A 87 -5.49 10.54 -7.23
N ASP A 88 -4.69 11.61 -7.29
CA ASP A 88 -3.44 11.63 -8.05
C ASP A 88 -2.24 11.14 -7.25
N LYS A 89 -2.29 11.31 -5.94
CA LYS A 89 -1.19 10.97 -5.05
C LYS A 89 -1.72 10.72 -3.65
N LEU A 90 -0.89 10.05 -2.84
CA LEU A 90 -1.17 9.84 -1.43
C LEU A 90 -0.41 10.87 -0.60
N ASP A 91 -1.01 11.28 0.52
CA ASP A 91 -0.35 12.16 1.48
C ASP A 91 0.34 11.29 2.53
N TRP A 92 1.66 11.34 2.55
CA TRP A 92 2.46 10.54 3.46
C TRP A 92 2.85 11.33 4.73
N HIS A 93 2.76 10.64 5.85
CA HIS A 93 3.07 11.24 7.16
C HIS A 93 4.16 10.51 7.91
#